data_a924c84922cf75f400098761a8e3b078
#
_entry.id   a924c84922cf75f400098761a8e3b078
#
_cell.length_a   1.000
_cell.length_b   1.000
_cell.length_c   1.000
_cell.angle_alpha   90.00
_cell.angle_beta   90.00
_cell.angle_gamma   90.00
#
_symmetry.space_group_name_H-M   'P 1'
#
loop_
_entity.id
_entity.type
_entity.pdbx_description
1 polymer ?
#
loop_
_entity_poly.entity_id
_entity_poly.type
_entity_poly.pdbx_seq_one_letter_code
_entity_poly.pdbx_strand_id
1 'polypeptide(L)'
;MTDLTKAISLYHDLLDDETARASGELLEEQQQRRGLLFGARPLCTVLRPRFLTHEQYRFLQRAIGAVMPAFAKLHTTALRDAEFRAQFMLADWEEKLVTTPMPYRASSPTARMDAFFVPQTNELKFTEYNAETPAGISYNDALSDIMFGLPIMRKFERRYEVRPLPGMHHVLHALNESYRQWGGRERMRICILDWKDVPTYSEFVQFDRYFKEQGYECVIADPRECEYRDGKFYAHPAHSSGPPLQANVIYKRVLITELIERGGLDHPVVRAVNDRAVCMVNPFHCKILHRKTSFAVISDEANRGLFSEDEAQAIEQFIPWTRIVAERFTVYRGRRVDLLPWIAQNREQFVLKPADEYGGKGIVLGWTVTQDEWNQALSAALNAPTIVQQRVTVPNEPYPSFTDGHVQLIDRMLDTNPYVWHGEYASSCLTRLSTAALLNVTAGGGSTAPTFVIEER
;
A
#
# COMPACT_ATOMS: atom_id res chain seq x y z
N MET A 1 -14.88 27.28 -10.26
CA MET A 1 -15.07 26.15 -9.32
C MET A 1 -14.94 24.91 -10.16
N THR A 2 -14.04 23.97 -9.83
CA THR A 2 -13.89 22.71 -10.57
C THR A 2 -15.12 21.82 -10.37
N ASP A 3 -15.38 20.88 -11.28
CA ASP A 3 -16.51 19.95 -11.16
C ASP A 3 -16.43 19.10 -9.88
N LEU A 4 -15.22 18.71 -9.46
CA LEU A 4 -15.00 18.07 -8.17
C LEU A 4 -15.42 18.95 -6.99
N THR A 5 -15.06 20.23 -7.00
CA THR A 5 -15.41 21.18 -5.92
C THR A 5 -16.92 21.36 -5.82
N LYS A 6 -17.62 21.45 -6.96
CA LYS A 6 -19.10 21.53 -7.00
C LYS A 6 -19.76 20.28 -6.41
N ALA A 7 -19.24 19.10 -6.79
CA ALA A 7 -19.74 17.83 -6.29
C ALA A 7 -19.57 17.69 -4.78
N ILE A 8 -18.39 18.06 -4.25
CA ILE A 8 -18.11 18.03 -2.81
C ILE A 8 -19.03 19.01 -2.06
N SER A 9 -19.19 20.23 -2.57
CA SER A 9 -20.10 21.22 -1.97
C SER A 9 -21.52 20.70 -1.93
N LEU A 10 -22.04 20.20 -3.05
CA LEU A 10 -23.39 19.62 -3.10
C LEU A 10 -23.55 18.44 -2.10
N TYR A 11 -22.54 17.58 -1.99
CA TYR A 11 -22.61 16.47 -1.02
C TYR A 11 -22.72 16.98 0.41
N HIS A 12 -21.97 18.00 0.76
CA HIS A 12 -22.04 18.64 2.08
C HIS A 12 -23.38 19.35 2.31
N ASP A 13 -23.91 20.05 1.30
CA ASP A 13 -25.21 20.75 1.38
C ASP A 13 -26.40 19.78 1.54
N LEU A 14 -26.29 18.55 1.00
CA LEU A 14 -27.29 17.50 1.15
C LEU A 14 -27.25 16.79 2.51
N LEU A 15 -26.19 17.01 3.29
CA LEU A 15 -25.93 16.34 4.56
C LEU A 15 -26.47 17.18 5.73
N ASP A 16 -27.80 17.27 5.86
CA ASP A 16 -28.45 17.82 7.06
C ASP A 16 -28.23 16.88 8.28
N ASP A 17 -28.48 17.37 9.49
CA ASP A 17 -28.25 16.62 10.74
C ASP A 17 -29.03 15.29 10.80
N GLU A 18 -30.24 15.23 10.25
CA GLU A 18 -31.05 14.01 10.20
C GLU A 18 -30.43 12.96 9.28
N THR A 19 -30.05 13.39 8.07
CA THR A 19 -29.38 12.52 7.08
C THR A 19 -28.03 12.07 7.56
N ALA A 20 -27.28 12.94 8.23
CA ALA A 20 -25.97 12.63 8.78
C ALA A 20 -26.06 11.62 9.91
N ARG A 21 -27.02 11.80 10.83
CA ARG A 21 -27.31 10.86 11.90
C ARG A 21 -27.66 9.47 11.34
N ALA A 22 -28.64 9.41 10.44
CA ALA A 22 -29.05 8.12 9.84
C ALA A 22 -27.91 7.46 9.05
N SER A 23 -27.07 8.25 8.37
CA SER A 23 -25.90 7.73 7.65
C SER A 23 -24.81 7.25 8.60
N GLY A 24 -24.56 7.98 9.70
CA GLY A 24 -23.56 7.63 10.71
C GLY A 24 -23.91 6.35 11.46
N GLU A 25 -25.18 6.23 11.94
CA GLU A 25 -25.68 5.03 12.61
C GLU A 25 -25.56 3.79 11.70
N LEU A 26 -25.97 3.92 10.44
CA LEU A 26 -25.86 2.82 9.46
C LEU A 26 -24.40 2.46 9.18
N LEU A 27 -23.52 3.45 9.01
CA LEU A 27 -22.10 3.24 8.77
C LEU A 27 -21.46 2.48 9.95
N GLU A 28 -21.75 2.88 11.18
CA GLU A 28 -21.21 2.25 12.37
C GLU A 28 -21.73 0.81 12.53
N GLU A 29 -23.05 0.60 12.44
CA GLU A 29 -23.68 -0.73 12.52
C GLU A 29 -23.08 -1.69 11.48
N GLN A 30 -22.98 -1.26 10.24
CA GLN A 30 -22.46 -2.11 9.16
C GLN A 30 -20.98 -2.41 9.31
N GLN A 31 -20.17 -1.47 9.81
CA GLN A 31 -18.77 -1.73 10.10
C GLN A 31 -18.61 -2.75 11.23
N GLN A 32 -19.35 -2.63 12.31
CA GLN A 32 -19.34 -3.61 13.40
C GLN A 32 -19.77 -4.99 12.91
N ARG A 33 -20.89 -5.08 12.17
CA ARG A 33 -21.40 -6.34 11.61
C ARG A 33 -20.43 -7.04 10.67
N ARG A 34 -19.65 -6.27 9.89
CA ARG A 34 -18.67 -6.80 8.91
C ARG A 34 -17.26 -6.93 9.47
N GLY A 35 -17.04 -6.57 10.74
CA GLY A 35 -15.71 -6.60 11.36
C GLY A 35 -14.73 -5.59 10.77
N LEU A 36 -15.22 -4.43 10.29
CA LEU A 36 -14.39 -3.35 9.74
C LEU A 36 -13.85 -2.46 10.85
N LEU A 37 -13.05 -3.08 11.70
CA LEU A 37 -12.48 -2.45 12.89
C LEU A 37 -10.95 -2.55 12.88
N PHE A 38 -10.30 -1.55 13.42
CA PHE A 38 -8.90 -1.61 13.83
C PHE A 38 -8.83 -1.61 15.36
N GLY A 39 -8.59 -2.77 15.93
CA GLY A 39 -8.85 -2.99 17.37
C GLY A 39 -10.35 -2.81 17.67
N ALA A 40 -10.70 -1.89 18.56
CA ALA A 40 -12.09 -1.56 18.92
C ALA A 40 -12.70 -0.39 18.09
N ARG A 41 -11.90 0.25 17.20
CA ARG A 41 -12.34 1.45 16.49
C ARG A 41 -12.81 1.12 15.06
N PRO A 42 -13.93 1.76 14.60
CA PRO A 42 -14.30 1.70 13.19
C PRO A 42 -13.17 2.19 12.27
N LEU A 43 -13.00 1.54 11.12
CA LEU A 43 -12.01 1.93 10.11
C LEU A 43 -12.36 3.27 9.45
N CYS A 44 -13.65 3.54 9.26
CA CYS A 44 -14.15 4.76 8.65
C CYS A 44 -15.01 5.56 9.64
N THR A 45 -14.61 6.81 9.89
CA THR A 45 -15.30 7.75 10.81
C THR A 45 -15.83 8.98 10.09
N VAL A 46 -15.81 8.98 8.74
CA VAL A 46 -16.29 10.09 7.92
C VAL A 46 -17.47 9.67 7.06
N LEU A 47 -18.35 10.61 6.76
CA LEU A 47 -19.60 10.34 6.03
C LEU A 47 -19.47 10.57 4.51
N ARG A 48 -18.28 10.93 4.03
CA ARG A 48 -18.02 11.11 2.60
C ARG A 48 -16.87 10.21 2.13
N PRO A 49 -17.04 9.46 1.02
CA PRO A 49 -15.91 8.82 0.34
C PRO A 49 -14.98 9.85 -0.30
N ARG A 50 -13.80 9.44 -0.70
CA ARG A 50 -12.96 10.27 -1.56
C ARG A 50 -13.57 10.31 -2.96
N PHE A 51 -13.83 11.52 -3.47
CA PHE A 51 -14.27 11.69 -4.85
C PHE A 51 -13.09 12.06 -5.76
N LEU A 52 -13.07 11.46 -6.93
CA LEU A 52 -12.24 11.85 -8.06
C LEU A 52 -13.12 11.98 -9.31
N THR A 53 -12.83 12.94 -10.18
CA THR A 53 -13.43 12.95 -11.50
C THR A 53 -12.83 11.84 -12.35
N HIS A 54 -13.49 11.49 -13.46
CA HIS A 54 -12.98 10.50 -14.41
C HIS A 54 -11.60 10.89 -14.95
N GLU A 55 -11.37 12.19 -15.23
CA GLU A 55 -10.08 12.70 -15.71
C GLU A 55 -8.97 12.53 -14.67
N GLN A 56 -9.25 12.87 -13.40
CA GLN A 56 -8.29 12.72 -12.30
C GLN A 56 -7.92 11.26 -12.06
N TYR A 57 -8.91 10.37 -12.10
CA TYR A 57 -8.65 8.94 -11.96
C TYR A 57 -7.83 8.39 -13.13
N ARG A 58 -8.13 8.80 -14.36
CA ARG A 58 -7.31 8.46 -15.55
C ARG A 58 -5.90 9.03 -15.46
N PHE A 59 -5.73 10.24 -14.92
CA PHE A 59 -4.40 10.81 -14.67
C PHE A 59 -3.60 9.92 -13.72
N LEU A 60 -4.19 9.48 -12.61
CA LEU A 60 -3.56 8.57 -11.65
C LEU A 60 -3.15 7.24 -12.32
N GLN A 61 -4.02 6.68 -13.17
CA GLN A 61 -3.72 5.46 -13.91
C GLN A 61 -2.57 5.65 -14.90
N ARG A 62 -2.53 6.77 -15.64
CA ARG A 62 -1.42 7.11 -16.56
C ARG A 62 -0.11 7.30 -15.80
N ALA A 63 -0.13 7.98 -14.66
CA ALA A 63 1.06 8.18 -13.84
C ALA A 63 1.66 6.84 -13.35
N ILE A 64 0.80 5.90 -12.90
CA ILE A 64 1.23 4.54 -12.58
C ILE A 64 1.82 3.86 -13.82
N GLY A 65 1.12 3.86 -14.95
CA GLY A 65 1.61 3.26 -16.18
C GLY A 65 2.95 3.83 -16.67
N ALA A 66 3.24 5.10 -16.35
CA ALA A 66 4.49 5.76 -16.72
C ALA A 66 5.68 5.37 -15.79
N VAL A 67 5.45 5.17 -14.48
CA VAL A 67 6.55 4.86 -13.55
C VAL A 67 6.82 3.35 -13.40
N MET A 68 5.82 2.50 -13.62
CA MET A 68 5.96 1.05 -13.41
C MET A 68 7.01 0.38 -14.31
N PRO A 69 7.20 0.75 -15.58
CA PRO A 69 8.29 0.23 -16.41
C PRO A 69 9.68 0.48 -15.80
N ALA A 70 9.91 1.65 -15.18
CA ALA A 70 11.17 1.96 -14.51
C ALA A 70 11.39 1.07 -13.28
N PHE A 71 10.37 0.83 -12.45
CA PHE A 71 10.45 -0.10 -11.32
C PHE A 71 10.69 -1.55 -11.79
N ALA A 72 10.05 -2.00 -12.86
CA ALA A 72 10.27 -3.33 -13.43
C ALA A 72 11.71 -3.49 -13.95
N LYS A 73 12.26 -2.47 -14.61
CA LYS A 73 13.65 -2.45 -15.08
C LYS A 73 14.64 -2.46 -13.93
N LEU A 74 14.43 -1.61 -12.92
CA LEU A 74 15.20 -1.58 -11.69
C LEU A 74 15.25 -2.96 -11.01
N HIS A 75 14.10 -3.59 -10.81
CA HIS A 75 13.98 -4.91 -10.21
C HIS A 75 14.72 -5.99 -11.03
N THR A 76 14.51 -6.00 -12.34
CA THR A 76 15.16 -6.97 -13.24
C THR A 76 16.68 -6.83 -13.22
N THR A 77 17.18 -5.58 -13.19
CA THR A 77 18.62 -5.30 -13.08
C THR A 77 19.16 -5.78 -11.74
N ALA A 78 18.47 -5.48 -10.64
CA ALA A 78 18.87 -5.91 -9.30
C ALA A 78 18.91 -7.45 -9.15
N LEU A 79 18.04 -8.20 -9.83
CA LEU A 79 18.09 -9.67 -9.81
C LEU A 79 19.29 -10.24 -10.56
N ARG A 80 19.77 -9.56 -11.60
CA ARG A 80 20.85 -10.05 -12.48
C ARG A 80 22.24 -9.58 -12.07
N ASP A 81 22.31 -8.43 -11.42
CA ASP A 81 23.55 -7.74 -11.07
C ASP A 81 23.64 -7.55 -9.56
N ALA A 82 24.56 -8.26 -8.92
CA ALA A 82 24.76 -8.20 -7.48
C ALA A 82 25.37 -6.87 -7.04
N GLU A 83 26.22 -6.23 -7.85
CA GLU A 83 26.80 -4.93 -7.56
C GLU A 83 25.70 -3.85 -7.59
N PHE A 84 24.85 -3.87 -8.61
CA PHE A 84 23.69 -3.00 -8.66
C PHE A 84 22.74 -3.25 -7.48
N ARG A 85 22.47 -4.52 -7.14
CA ARG A 85 21.60 -4.91 -6.03
C ARG A 85 22.13 -4.46 -4.66
N ALA A 86 23.43 -4.34 -4.48
CA ALA A 86 24.03 -3.85 -3.23
C ALA A 86 23.54 -2.44 -2.85
N GLN A 87 23.07 -1.63 -3.82
CA GLN A 87 22.48 -0.32 -3.55
C GLN A 87 21.19 -0.40 -2.72
N PHE A 88 20.52 -1.54 -2.67
CA PHE A 88 19.28 -1.71 -1.87
C PHE A 88 19.57 -1.98 -0.40
N MET A 89 20.82 -2.21 -0.02
CA MET A 89 21.26 -2.47 1.35
C MET A 89 20.50 -3.64 1.98
N LEU A 90 20.35 -4.73 1.24
CA LEU A 90 19.69 -5.94 1.72
C LEU A 90 20.52 -6.59 2.83
N ALA A 91 19.86 -7.18 3.82
CA ALA A 91 20.52 -8.04 4.80
C ALA A 91 20.92 -9.39 4.16
N ASP A 92 21.88 -10.11 4.76
CA ASP A 92 22.37 -11.37 4.23
C ASP A 92 21.27 -12.43 3.97
N TRP A 93 20.27 -12.46 4.81
CA TRP A 93 19.15 -13.37 4.65
C TRP A 93 18.20 -12.91 3.53
N GLU A 94 18.04 -11.60 3.33
CA GLU A 94 17.27 -11.03 2.21
C GLU A 94 17.96 -11.34 0.89
N GLU A 95 19.29 -11.16 0.79
CA GLU A 95 20.08 -11.53 -0.39
C GLU A 95 19.85 -13.00 -0.82
N LYS A 96 19.79 -13.91 0.15
CA LYS A 96 19.53 -15.33 -0.13
C LYS A 96 18.12 -15.56 -0.68
N LEU A 97 17.12 -14.86 -0.15
CA LEU A 97 15.71 -15.06 -0.53
C LEU A 97 15.35 -14.37 -1.84
N VAL A 98 15.84 -13.16 -2.08
CA VAL A 98 15.50 -12.42 -3.31
C VAL A 98 16.05 -13.06 -4.57
N THR A 99 17.08 -13.90 -4.44
CA THR A 99 17.65 -14.67 -5.56
C THR A 99 16.91 -15.99 -5.83
N THR A 100 15.91 -16.36 -5.01
CA THR A 100 15.07 -17.54 -5.26
C THR A 100 14.27 -17.34 -6.55
N PRO A 101 14.44 -18.20 -7.57
CA PRO A 101 13.75 -18.07 -8.84
C PRO A 101 12.23 -18.23 -8.68
N MET A 102 11.48 -17.29 -9.20
CA MET A 102 10.02 -17.38 -9.28
C MET A 102 9.60 -17.31 -10.76
N PRO A 103 8.92 -18.33 -11.30
CA PRO A 103 8.65 -18.44 -12.73
C PRO A 103 7.43 -17.65 -13.22
N TYR A 104 7.13 -16.51 -12.61
CA TYR A 104 6.16 -15.54 -13.14
C TYR A 104 6.77 -14.14 -13.24
N ARG A 105 6.22 -13.32 -14.16
CA ARG A 105 6.88 -12.06 -14.60
C ARG A 105 6.81 -10.94 -13.60
N ALA A 106 5.68 -10.82 -12.90
CA ALA A 106 5.45 -9.69 -12.03
C ALA A 106 6.34 -9.76 -10.79
N SER A 107 7.10 -8.70 -10.53
CA SER A 107 7.89 -8.55 -9.30
C SER A 107 7.02 -8.49 -8.05
N SER A 108 5.82 -7.92 -8.17
CA SER A 108 4.79 -7.84 -7.14
C SER A 108 3.43 -7.85 -7.83
N PRO A 109 2.79 -9.04 -7.98
CA PRO A 109 1.47 -9.17 -8.61
C PRO A 109 0.37 -8.35 -7.94
N THR A 110 0.47 -8.13 -6.63
CA THR A 110 -0.42 -7.27 -5.85
C THR A 110 0.40 -6.22 -5.11
N ALA A 111 0.17 -4.95 -5.40
CA ALA A 111 0.94 -3.86 -4.79
C ALA A 111 0.06 -2.63 -4.52
N ARG A 112 0.60 -1.66 -3.77
CA ARG A 112 -0.02 -0.35 -3.57
C ARG A 112 1.08 0.72 -3.60
N MET A 113 0.84 1.76 -4.41
CA MET A 113 1.69 2.94 -4.44
C MET A 113 1.09 4.00 -3.54
N ASP A 114 1.74 4.29 -2.41
CA ASP A 114 1.26 5.35 -1.52
C ASP A 114 1.69 6.71 -2.07
N ALA A 115 0.71 7.60 -2.25
CA ALA A 115 0.91 8.87 -2.92
C ALA A 115 0.17 10.02 -2.24
N PHE A 116 0.65 11.24 -2.52
CA PHE A 116 -0.08 12.47 -2.28
C PHE A 116 -0.50 13.06 -3.62
N PHE A 117 -1.80 13.27 -3.78
CA PHE A 117 -2.39 13.84 -4.99
C PHE A 117 -3.19 15.07 -4.66
N VAL A 118 -2.77 16.21 -5.20
CA VAL A 118 -3.45 17.51 -5.11
C VAL A 118 -4.26 17.74 -6.39
N PRO A 119 -5.58 17.46 -6.38
CA PRO A 119 -6.39 17.46 -7.61
C PRO A 119 -6.47 18.81 -8.30
N GLN A 120 -6.34 19.91 -7.53
CA GLN A 120 -6.45 21.29 -8.05
C GLN A 120 -5.30 21.68 -8.97
N THR A 121 -4.10 21.11 -8.73
CA THR A 121 -2.87 21.40 -9.49
C THR A 121 -2.39 20.22 -10.32
N ASN A 122 -3.04 19.05 -10.21
CA ASN A 122 -2.57 17.77 -10.73
C ASN A 122 -1.16 17.39 -10.23
N GLU A 123 -0.74 17.92 -9.07
CA GLU A 123 0.49 17.51 -8.42
C GLU A 123 0.31 16.12 -7.80
N LEU A 124 1.11 15.16 -8.24
CA LEU A 124 1.11 13.79 -7.76
C LEU A 124 2.54 13.37 -7.43
N LYS A 125 2.76 12.86 -6.23
CA LYS A 125 4.04 12.26 -5.81
C LYS A 125 3.82 10.93 -5.12
N PHE A 126 4.43 9.87 -5.68
CA PHE A 126 4.50 8.55 -5.04
C PHE A 126 5.62 8.56 -4.01
N THR A 127 5.35 8.13 -2.79
CA THR A 127 6.30 8.23 -1.67
C THR A 127 6.71 6.88 -1.07
N GLU A 128 6.01 5.80 -1.46
CA GLU A 128 6.27 4.43 -0.99
C GLU A 128 5.66 3.41 -1.95
N TYR A 129 6.37 2.29 -2.16
CA TYR A 129 5.88 1.14 -2.91
C TYR A 129 5.65 -0.05 -1.97
N ASN A 130 4.41 -0.27 -1.60
CA ASN A 130 4.01 -1.43 -0.80
C ASN A 130 3.93 -2.67 -1.72
N ALA A 131 5.09 -3.24 -2.03
CA ALA A 131 5.23 -4.35 -2.97
C ALA A 131 5.08 -5.73 -2.31
N GLU A 132 5.07 -5.79 -0.98
CA GLU A 132 5.11 -7.05 -0.25
C GLU A 132 3.72 -7.55 0.15
N THR A 133 2.99 -6.78 0.94
CA THR A 133 1.68 -7.18 1.50
C THR A 133 0.74 -5.97 1.59
N PRO A 134 0.28 -5.40 0.47
CA PRO A 134 -0.62 -4.25 0.52
C PRO A 134 -1.91 -4.61 1.27
N ALA A 135 -2.21 -3.88 2.34
CA ALA A 135 -3.42 -4.08 3.14
C ALA A 135 -4.54 -3.12 2.74
N GLY A 136 -5.77 -3.45 3.13
CA GLY A 136 -6.93 -2.60 2.98
C GLY A 136 -7.78 -2.84 1.73
N ILE A 137 -7.46 -3.82 0.90
CA ILE A 137 -8.19 -4.10 -0.36
C ILE A 137 -9.62 -4.53 -0.06
N SER A 138 -9.80 -5.53 0.79
CA SER A 138 -11.14 -6.02 1.12
C SER A 138 -11.92 -5.02 1.96
N TYR A 139 -11.23 -4.27 2.82
CA TYR A 139 -11.84 -3.18 3.57
C TYR A 139 -12.36 -2.08 2.67
N ASN A 140 -11.59 -1.71 1.63
CA ASN A 140 -12.01 -0.72 0.65
C ASN A 140 -13.29 -1.14 -0.08
N ASP A 141 -13.37 -2.40 -0.50
CA ASP A 141 -14.56 -2.94 -1.17
C ASP A 141 -15.77 -2.97 -0.22
N ALA A 142 -15.58 -3.46 1.00
CA ALA A 142 -16.66 -3.54 1.99
C ALA A 142 -17.14 -2.14 2.43
N LEU A 143 -16.22 -1.17 2.59
CA LEU A 143 -16.58 0.23 2.87
C LEU A 143 -17.29 0.87 1.67
N SER A 144 -16.88 0.54 0.44
CA SER A 144 -17.57 1.01 -0.77
C SER A 144 -19.02 0.58 -0.79
N ASP A 145 -19.29 -0.69 -0.51
CA ASP A 145 -20.67 -1.22 -0.42
C ASP A 145 -21.49 -0.48 0.64
N ILE A 146 -20.90 -0.25 1.82
CA ILE A 146 -21.59 0.46 2.90
C ILE A 146 -21.90 1.90 2.48
N MET A 147 -20.90 2.62 1.96
CA MET A 147 -21.05 4.01 1.53
C MET A 147 -22.12 4.17 0.44
N PHE A 148 -22.27 3.20 -0.45
CA PHE A 148 -23.33 3.15 -1.45
C PHE A 148 -24.73 3.03 -0.81
N GLY A 149 -24.84 2.32 0.30
CA GLY A 149 -26.09 2.13 1.03
C GLY A 149 -26.54 3.33 1.86
N LEU A 150 -25.67 4.31 2.11
CA LEU A 150 -25.95 5.43 3.02
C LEU A 150 -27.07 6.34 2.48
N PRO A 151 -27.98 6.86 3.35
CA PRO A 151 -29.01 7.81 2.96
C PRO A 151 -28.50 9.02 2.19
N ILE A 152 -27.36 9.57 2.58
CA ILE A 152 -26.73 10.70 1.89
C ILE A 152 -26.30 10.34 0.46
N MET A 153 -25.75 9.15 0.24
CA MET A 153 -25.33 8.73 -1.11
C MET A 153 -26.53 8.64 -2.06
N ARG A 154 -27.65 8.11 -1.60
CA ARG A 154 -28.89 8.04 -2.40
C ARG A 154 -29.42 9.43 -2.81
N LYS A 155 -29.24 10.46 -1.95
CA LYS A 155 -29.56 11.85 -2.31
C LYS A 155 -28.59 12.37 -3.38
N PHE A 156 -27.29 12.08 -3.24
CA PHE A 156 -26.23 12.54 -4.12
C PHE A 156 -26.32 11.92 -5.53
N GLU A 157 -26.65 10.62 -5.62
CA GLU A 157 -26.79 9.89 -6.89
C GLU A 157 -27.90 10.43 -7.81
N ARG A 158 -28.79 11.28 -7.30
CA ARG A 158 -29.79 11.97 -8.15
C ARG A 158 -29.18 12.99 -9.11
N ARG A 159 -27.96 13.45 -8.81
CA ARG A 159 -27.23 14.47 -9.57
C ARG A 159 -25.94 13.98 -10.17
N TYR A 160 -25.30 13.01 -9.51
CA TYR A 160 -24.03 12.46 -9.94
C TYR A 160 -24.13 10.96 -10.17
N GLU A 161 -23.51 10.46 -11.23
CA GLU A 161 -23.17 9.06 -11.34
C GLU A 161 -21.98 8.78 -10.44
N VAL A 162 -22.03 7.69 -9.66
CA VAL A 162 -21.02 7.33 -8.69
C VAL A 162 -20.55 5.92 -8.96
N ARG A 163 -19.25 5.74 -9.17
CA ARG A 163 -18.65 4.45 -9.50
C ARG A 163 -17.61 4.07 -8.45
N PRO A 164 -17.81 2.96 -7.70
CA PRO A 164 -16.79 2.41 -6.80
C PRO A 164 -15.66 1.79 -7.58
N LEU A 165 -14.54 1.56 -6.89
CA LEU A 165 -13.33 0.97 -7.44
C LEU A 165 -12.98 -0.34 -6.69
N PRO A 166 -13.68 -1.46 -6.96
CA PRO A 166 -13.46 -2.71 -6.24
C PRO A 166 -12.08 -3.32 -6.56
N GLY A 167 -11.49 -4.03 -5.59
CA GLY A 167 -10.15 -4.58 -5.66
C GLY A 167 -10.03 -6.10 -5.47
N MET A 168 -10.94 -6.74 -4.74
CA MET A 168 -10.82 -8.18 -4.41
C MET A 168 -10.76 -9.09 -5.63
N HIS A 169 -11.51 -8.79 -6.69
CA HIS A 169 -11.47 -9.58 -7.93
C HIS A 169 -10.12 -9.46 -8.66
N HIS A 170 -9.43 -8.33 -8.53
CA HIS A 170 -8.07 -8.18 -9.05
C HIS A 170 -7.05 -9.02 -8.27
N VAL A 171 -7.23 -9.16 -6.95
CA VAL A 171 -6.40 -10.08 -6.15
C VAL A 171 -6.57 -11.50 -6.65
N LEU A 172 -7.81 -11.98 -6.81
CA LEU A 172 -8.06 -13.32 -7.35
C LEU A 172 -7.46 -13.52 -8.73
N HIS A 173 -7.59 -12.50 -9.62
CA HIS A 173 -6.96 -12.53 -10.93
C HIS A 173 -5.43 -12.59 -10.83
N ALA A 174 -4.82 -11.83 -9.92
CA ALA A 174 -3.38 -11.83 -9.71
C ALA A 174 -2.88 -13.20 -9.21
N LEU A 175 -3.61 -13.84 -8.30
CA LEU A 175 -3.31 -15.20 -7.86
C LEU A 175 -3.39 -16.21 -9.00
N ASN A 176 -4.48 -16.18 -9.77
CA ASN A 176 -4.69 -17.07 -10.91
C ASN A 176 -3.59 -16.92 -11.97
N GLU A 177 -3.29 -15.70 -12.38
CA GLU A 177 -2.30 -15.45 -13.43
C GLU A 177 -0.89 -15.83 -12.97
N SER A 178 -0.53 -15.49 -11.72
CA SER A 178 0.76 -15.91 -11.14
C SER A 178 0.87 -17.45 -11.06
N TYR A 179 -0.18 -18.12 -10.62
CA TYR A 179 -0.21 -19.58 -10.55
C TYR A 179 -0.11 -20.25 -11.92
N ARG A 180 -0.82 -19.71 -12.92
CA ARG A 180 -0.75 -20.17 -14.31
C ARG A 180 0.67 -20.01 -14.87
N GLN A 181 1.29 -18.85 -14.71
CA GLN A 181 2.69 -18.60 -15.14
C GLN A 181 3.70 -19.45 -14.38
N TRP A 182 3.44 -19.72 -13.10
CA TRP A 182 4.26 -20.60 -12.27
C TRP A 182 4.25 -22.06 -12.78
N GLY A 183 3.25 -22.45 -13.57
CA GLY A 183 3.08 -23.77 -14.16
C GLY A 183 1.96 -24.60 -13.53
N GLY A 184 1.15 -23.97 -12.69
CA GLY A 184 -0.02 -24.62 -12.06
C GLY A 184 -1.08 -24.99 -13.08
N ARG A 185 -1.61 -26.22 -12.99
CA ARG A 185 -2.64 -26.77 -13.88
C ARG A 185 -3.91 -27.20 -13.14
N GLU A 186 -3.78 -27.46 -11.85
CA GLU A 186 -4.91 -27.83 -11.00
C GLU A 186 -5.68 -26.58 -10.59
N ARG A 187 -6.90 -26.77 -10.06
CA ARG A 187 -7.62 -25.70 -9.39
C ARG A 187 -6.83 -25.18 -8.20
N MET A 188 -6.78 -23.89 -8.01
CA MET A 188 -6.11 -23.29 -6.86
C MET A 188 -6.76 -23.74 -5.54
N ARG A 189 -5.92 -24.12 -4.59
CA ARG A 189 -6.23 -24.31 -3.17
C ARG A 189 -5.40 -23.27 -2.43
N ILE A 190 -6.07 -22.26 -1.89
CA ILE A 190 -5.44 -21.03 -1.45
C ILE A 190 -5.19 -21.06 0.06
N CYS A 191 -3.96 -20.78 0.46
CA CYS A 191 -3.61 -20.47 1.84
C CYS A 191 -3.41 -18.95 1.98
N ILE A 192 -4.26 -18.26 2.74
CA ILE A 192 -4.01 -16.89 3.19
C ILE A 192 -3.10 -17.01 4.41
N LEU A 193 -1.85 -16.52 4.30
CA LEU A 193 -0.81 -16.77 5.28
C LEU A 193 -0.44 -15.52 6.05
N ASP A 194 -0.76 -15.49 7.34
CA ASP A 194 -0.32 -14.46 8.29
C ASP A 194 -0.46 -14.96 9.73
N TRP A 195 0.12 -14.19 10.68
CA TRP A 195 -0.05 -14.48 12.11
C TRP A 195 -1.52 -14.35 12.51
N LYS A 196 -2.01 -15.27 13.33
CA LYS A 196 -3.41 -15.29 13.76
C LYS A 196 -3.84 -14.12 14.65
N ASP A 197 -2.87 -13.44 15.28
CA ASP A 197 -3.11 -12.37 16.25
C ASP A 197 -2.92 -10.96 15.66
N VAL A 198 -2.91 -10.80 14.31
CA VAL A 198 -2.73 -9.49 13.68
C VAL A 198 -4.02 -8.66 13.67
N PRO A 199 -3.91 -7.33 13.83
CA PRO A 199 -5.08 -6.43 13.82
C PRO A 199 -5.89 -6.46 12.51
N THR A 200 -5.28 -6.93 11.42
CA THR A 200 -5.87 -7.02 10.08
C THR A 200 -6.53 -8.36 9.79
N TYR A 201 -6.68 -9.25 10.76
CA TYR A 201 -7.23 -10.60 10.56
C TYR A 201 -8.61 -10.59 9.89
N SER A 202 -9.46 -9.61 10.22
CA SER A 202 -10.78 -9.47 9.62
C SER A 202 -10.74 -9.24 8.09
N GLU A 203 -9.64 -8.66 7.55
CA GLU A 203 -9.41 -8.57 6.10
C GLU A 203 -9.29 -9.98 5.48
N PHE A 204 -8.60 -10.89 6.15
CA PHE A 204 -8.39 -12.26 5.67
C PHE A 204 -9.70 -13.05 5.66
N VAL A 205 -10.56 -12.84 6.67
CA VAL A 205 -11.90 -13.47 6.72
C VAL A 205 -12.76 -13.05 5.53
N GLN A 206 -12.66 -11.79 5.10
CA GLN A 206 -13.39 -11.31 3.92
C GLN A 206 -12.84 -11.93 2.63
N PHE A 207 -11.52 -12.05 2.49
CA PHE A 207 -10.90 -12.73 1.36
C PHE A 207 -11.23 -14.22 1.33
N ASP A 208 -11.17 -14.92 2.47
CA ASP A 208 -11.51 -16.34 2.58
C ASP A 208 -12.95 -16.59 2.11
N ARG A 209 -13.90 -15.77 2.59
CA ARG A 209 -15.28 -15.84 2.15
C ARG A 209 -15.40 -15.58 0.65
N TYR A 210 -14.79 -14.52 0.15
CA TYR A 210 -14.84 -14.17 -1.27
C TYR A 210 -14.28 -15.30 -2.15
N PHE A 211 -13.11 -15.87 -1.82
CA PHE A 211 -12.51 -16.95 -2.60
C PHE A 211 -13.39 -18.21 -2.60
N LYS A 212 -14.01 -18.54 -1.47
CA LYS A 212 -14.97 -19.65 -1.37
C LYS A 212 -16.24 -19.41 -2.19
N GLU A 213 -16.78 -18.20 -2.18
CA GLU A 213 -17.92 -17.79 -3.03
C GLU A 213 -17.58 -17.90 -4.52
N GLN A 214 -16.32 -17.63 -4.91
CA GLN A 214 -15.81 -17.85 -6.26
C GLN A 214 -15.48 -19.33 -6.56
N GLY A 215 -15.75 -20.21 -5.59
CA GLY A 215 -15.62 -21.66 -5.70
C GLY A 215 -14.20 -22.20 -5.51
N TYR A 216 -13.29 -21.47 -4.89
CA TYR A 216 -11.96 -21.97 -4.53
C TYR A 216 -11.95 -22.52 -3.11
N GLU A 217 -11.17 -23.56 -2.87
CA GLU A 217 -10.83 -23.96 -1.51
C GLU A 217 -9.86 -22.94 -0.91
N CYS A 218 -10.14 -22.50 0.29
CA CYS A 218 -9.34 -21.48 0.97
C CYS A 218 -9.24 -21.76 2.46
N VAL A 219 -8.08 -21.45 3.05
CA VAL A 219 -7.83 -21.48 4.48
C VAL A 219 -6.99 -20.26 4.89
N ILE A 220 -7.28 -19.71 6.06
CA ILE A 220 -6.40 -18.75 6.73
C ILE A 220 -5.51 -19.54 7.67
N ALA A 221 -4.19 -19.43 7.53
CA ALA A 221 -3.24 -20.21 8.33
C ALA A 221 -2.17 -19.31 8.97
N ASP A 222 -1.79 -19.69 10.18
CA ASP A 222 -0.62 -19.12 10.87
C ASP A 222 0.65 -19.81 10.35
N PRO A 223 1.74 -19.08 10.06
CA PRO A 223 3.01 -19.70 9.64
C PRO A 223 3.49 -20.83 10.55
N ARG A 224 3.27 -20.71 11.86
CA ARG A 224 3.63 -21.74 12.86
C ARG A 224 2.86 -23.05 12.71
N GLU A 225 1.73 -23.01 12.03
CA GLU A 225 0.80 -24.14 11.83
C GLU A 225 0.86 -24.65 10.37
N CYS A 226 1.97 -24.39 9.67
CA CYS A 226 2.22 -24.88 8.32
C CYS A 226 3.24 -26.00 8.31
N GLU A 227 3.03 -26.99 7.43
CA GLU A 227 3.91 -28.13 7.25
C GLU A 227 4.37 -28.25 5.80
N TYR A 228 5.62 -28.65 5.61
CA TYR A 228 6.15 -29.07 4.31
C TYR A 228 6.71 -30.48 4.42
N ARG A 229 6.00 -31.43 3.82
CA ARG A 229 6.36 -32.84 3.85
C ARG A 229 6.02 -33.54 2.53
N ASP A 230 6.83 -34.51 2.12
CA ASP A 230 6.64 -35.30 0.90
C ASP A 230 6.43 -34.42 -0.36
N GLY A 231 7.14 -33.28 -0.46
CA GLY A 231 7.03 -32.34 -1.57
C GLY A 231 5.70 -31.59 -1.65
N LYS A 232 4.91 -31.55 -0.57
CA LYS A 232 3.60 -30.91 -0.51
C LYS A 232 3.51 -29.95 0.67
N PHE A 233 2.84 -28.83 0.44
CA PHE A 233 2.60 -27.81 1.46
C PHE A 233 1.21 -27.98 2.07
N TYR A 234 1.12 -28.03 3.40
CA TYR A 234 -0.10 -28.17 4.17
C TYR A 234 -0.25 -26.98 5.11
N ALA A 235 -1.44 -26.40 5.14
CA ALA A 235 -1.82 -25.28 5.97
C ALA A 235 -2.98 -25.67 6.89
N HIS A 236 -2.79 -25.57 8.21
CA HIS A 236 -3.84 -25.79 9.21
C HIS A 236 -4.64 -24.53 9.43
N PRO A 237 -5.98 -24.63 9.59
CA PRO A 237 -6.82 -23.46 9.88
C PRO A 237 -6.42 -22.77 11.20
N ALA A 238 -6.17 -21.45 11.18
CA ALA A 238 -5.63 -20.69 12.31
C ALA A 238 -6.52 -20.66 13.57
N HIS A 239 -7.85 -20.78 13.42
CA HIS A 239 -8.81 -20.69 14.51
C HIS A 239 -9.81 -21.83 14.57
N SER A 240 -9.52 -22.95 13.95
CA SER A 240 -10.38 -24.13 14.00
C SER A 240 -9.54 -25.43 13.97
N SER A 241 -10.13 -26.52 14.48
CA SER A 241 -9.53 -27.85 14.49
C SER A 241 -9.82 -28.66 13.22
N GLY A 242 -10.09 -27.99 12.09
CA GLY A 242 -10.33 -28.65 10.80
C GLY A 242 -9.09 -29.34 10.25
N PRO A 243 -9.26 -30.26 9.28
CA PRO A 243 -8.13 -30.90 8.61
C PRO A 243 -7.28 -29.87 7.86
N PRO A 244 -5.95 -30.10 7.70
CA PRO A 244 -5.11 -29.22 6.92
C PRO A 244 -5.50 -29.22 5.44
N LEU A 245 -5.45 -28.05 4.81
CA LEU A 245 -5.56 -27.91 3.37
C LEU A 245 -4.20 -28.16 2.72
N GLN A 246 -4.13 -29.09 1.77
CA GLN A 246 -2.98 -29.18 0.88
C GLN A 246 -3.05 -28.01 -0.11
N ALA A 247 -2.41 -26.91 0.22
CA ALA A 247 -2.43 -25.70 -0.59
C ALA A 247 -1.41 -25.77 -1.73
N ASN A 248 -1.77 -25.22 -2.90
CA ASN A 248 -0.87 -25.05 -4.04
C ASN A 248 -0.63 -23.56 -4.36
N VAL A 249 -1.33 -22.66 -3.68
CA VAL A 249 -1.12 -21.21 -3.74
C VAL A 249 -1.08 -20.63 -2.33
N ILE A 250 -0.06 -19.83 -2.04
CA ILE A 250 0.01 -18.98 -0.85
C ILE A 250 -0.29 -17.53 -1.26
N TYR A 251 -1.37 -16.98 -0.73
CA TYR A 251 -1.57 -15.53 -0.67
C TYR A 251 -0.88 -15.01 0.58
N LYS A 252 0.37 -14.57 0.39
CA LYS A 252 1.23 -14.13 1.49
C LYS A 252 0.76 -12.77 2.03
N ARG A 253 0.42 -12.74 3.32
CA ARG A 253 0.09 -11.52 4.07
C ARG A 253 1.13 -11.22 5.14
N VAL A 254 1.80 -12.23 5.66
CA VAL A 254 2.92 -12.09 6.60
C VAL A 254 4.08 -11.35 5.94
N LEU A 255 4.70 -10.41 6.67
CA LEU A 255 5.93 -9.76 6.23
C LEU A 255 7.08 -10.75 6.19
N ILE A 256 7.91 -10.69 5.14
CA ILE A 256 9.06 -11.60 4.97
C ILE A 256 10.01 -11.46 6.16
N THR A 257 10.27 -10.23 6.60
CA THR A 257 11.12 -9.96 7.77
C THR A 257 10.59 -10.69 9.01
N GLU A 258 9.31 -10.58 9.34
CA GLU A 258 8.71 -11.26 10.49
C GLU A 258 8.72 -12.78 10.35
N LEU A 259 8.48 -13.30 9.14
CA LEU A 259 8.54 -14.74 8.88
C LEU A 259 9.94 -15.30 9.16
N ILE A 260 10.98 -14.60 8.73
CA ILE A 260 12.37 -15.04 8.92
C ILE A 260 12.85 -14.82 10.35
N GLU A 261 12.53 -13.69 10.99
CA GLU A 261 12.89 -13.45 12.39
C GLU A 261 12.30 -14.49 13.34
N ARG A 262 11.07 -14.96 13.08
CA ARG A 262 10.37 -15.92 13.95
C ARG A 262 10.60 -17.38 13.56
N GLY A 263 10.87 -17.68 12.29
CA GLY A 263 10.93 -19.05 11.77
C GLY A 263 12.25 -19.45 11.11
N GLY A 264 13.12 -18.49 10.81
CA GLY A 264 14.38 -18.73 10.11
C GLY A 264 14.21 -19.11 8.63
N LEU A 265 15.34 -19.31 7.97
CA LEU A 265 15.39 -19.71 6.55
C LEU A 265 14.93 -21.16 6.30
N ASP A 266 14.94 -22.00 7.34
CA ASP A 266 14.50 -23.41 7.26
C ASP A 266 13.00 -23.58 7.51
N HIS A 267 12.27 -22.48 7.66
CA HIS A 267 10.83 -22.51 7.88
C HIS A 267 10.09 -23.30 6.76
N PRO A 268 9.07 -24.12 7.08
CA PRO A 268 8.33 -24.93 6.10
C PRO A 268 7.83 -24.14 4.88
N VAL A 269 7.36 -22.92 5.07
CA VAL A 269 6.94 -22.02 3.98
C VAL A 269 8.09 -21.67 3.06
N VAL A 270 9.26 -21.32 3.62
CA VAL A 270 10.45 -20.95 2.84
C VAL A 270 10.95 -22.15 2.02
N ARG A 271 11.03 -23.31 2.65
CA ARG A 271 11.43 -24.55 1.98
C ARG A 271 10.47 -24.93 0.86
N ALA A 272 9.15 -24.89 1.11
CA ALA A 272 8.14 -25.23 0.11
C ALA A 272 8.21 -24.31 -1.11
N VAL A 273 8.47 -23.01 -0.91
CA VAL A 273 8.63 -22.03 -2.01
C VAL A 273 9.92 -22.28 -2.78
N ASN A 274 11.05 -22.50 -2.08
CA ASN A 274 12.35 -22.77 -2.70
C ASN A 274 12.35 -24.06 -3.54
N ASP A 275 11.66 -25.09 -3.05
CA ASP A 275 11.51 -26.39 -3.74
C ASP A 275 10.42 -26.35 -4.84
N ARG A 276 9.79 -25.20 -5.07
CA ARG A 276 8.67 -25.04 -6.02
C ARG A 276 7.49 -25.97 -5.75
N ALA A 277 7.23 -26.30 -4.50
CA ALA A 277 6.09 -27.10 -4.09
C ALA A 277 4.78 -26.30 -4.00
N VAL A 278 4.88 -24.96 -3.88
CA VAL A 278 3.75 -24.03 -3.77
C VAL A 278 4.07 -22.72 -4.47
N CYS A 279 3.08 -22.15 -5.15
CA CYS A 279 3.16 -20.80 -5.72
C CYS A 279 2.88 -19.76 -4.65
N MET A 280 3.81 -18.86 -4.36
CA MET A 280 3.62 -17.79 -3.39
C MET A 280 3.46 -16.42 -4.08
N VAL A 281 2.45 -15.67 -3.72
CA VAL A 281 2.13 -14.32 -4.19
C VAL A 281 2.00 -13.40 -2.94
N ASN A 282 2.81 -12.34 -2.81
CA ASN A 282 3.94 -11.92 -3.63
C ASN A 282 5.20 -12.74 -3.32
N PRO A 283 6.14 -12.82 -4.26
CA PRO A 283 7.37 -13.64 -4.12
C PRO A 283 8.39 -12.97 -3.19
N PHE A 284 9.40 -13.69 -2.74
CA PHE A 284 10.45 -13.12 -1.87
C PHE A 284 11.19 -11.94 -2.52
N HIS A 285 11.44 -11.99 -3.82
CA HIS A 285 12.17 -10.92 -4.52
C HIS A 285 11.40 -9.59 -4.63
N CYS A 286 10.09 -9.54 -4.27
CA CYS A 286 9.35 -8.29 -4.15
C CYS A 286 9.97 -7.35 -3.08
N LYS A 287 10.75 -7.91 -2.16
CA LYS A 287 11.48 -7.19 -1.11
C LYS A 287 12.35 -6.06 -1.66
N ILE A 288 12.99 -6.28 -2.82
CA ILE A 288 13.79 -5.26 -3.52
C ILE A 288 12.98 -3.98 -3.75
N LEU A 289 11.73 -4.10 -4.20
CA LEU A 289 10.86 -2.96 -4.46
C LEU A 289 10.18 -2.43 -3.19
N HIS A 290 9.92 -3.30 -2.23
CA HIS A 290 9.26 -2.93 -0.97
C HIS A 290 10.14 -2.04 -0.09
N ARG A 291 11.45 -2.28 -0.08
CA ARG A 291 12.38 -1.43 0.67
C ARG A 291 12.36 -0.01 0.12
N LYS A 292 12.29 0.96 1.02
CA LYS A 292 12.26 2.39 0.67
C LYS A 292 13.53 2.85 -0.06
N THR A 293 14.62 2.08 0.03
CA THR A 293 15.83 2.28 -0.79
C THR A 293 15.54 2.19 -2.29
N SER A 294 14.48 1.49 -2.73
CA SER A 294 14.06 1.47 -4.13
C SER A 294 13.79 2.87 -4.69
N PHE A 295 13.21 3.77 -3.87
CA PHE A 295 13.00 5.18 -4.25
C PHE A 295 14.30 5.97 -4.33
N ALA A 296 15.27 5.66 -3.50
CA ALA A 296 16.60 6.27 -3.57
C ALA A 296 17.33 5.81 -4.84
N VAL A 297 17.33 4.49 -5.11
CA VAL A 297 18.02 3.92 -6.29
C VAL A 297 17.39 4.38 -7.59
N ILE A 298 16.05 4.40 -7.71
CA ILE A 298 15.36 4.82 -8.95
C ILE A 298 15.58 6.30 -9.26
N SER A 299 15.69 7.16 -8.25
CA SER A 299 15.84 8.61 -8.41
C SER A 299 17.28 9.11 -8.34
N ASP A 300 18.28 8.21 -8.16
CA ASP A 300 19.69 8.57 -8.10
C ASP A 300 20.21 8.92 -9.50
N GLU A 301 20.89 10.06 -9.63
CA GLU A 301 21.51 10.50 -10.88
C GLU A 301 22.52 9.49 -11.44
N ALA A 302 23.17 8.71 -10.57
CA ALA A 302 24.12 7.68 -10.98
C ALA A 302 23.46 6.55 -11.78
N ASN A 303 22.17 6.33 -11.55
CA ASN A 303 21.37 5.29 -12.23
C ASN A 303 20.57 5.82 -13.44
N ARG A 304 20.68 7.13 -13.76
CA ARG A 304 19.90 7.75 -14.84
C ARG A 304 20.05 7.01 -16.17
N GLY A 305 21.23 6.49 -16.46
CA GLY A 305 21.53 5.75 -17.71
C GLY A 305 20.81 4.41 -17.86
N LEU A 306 20.19 3.89 -16.78
CA LEU A 306 19.37 2.68 -16.84
C LEU A 306 18.01 2.93 -17.53
N PHE A 307 17.51 4.16 -17.48
CA PHE A 307 16.15 4.52 -17.89
C PHE A 307 16.13 5.20 -19.24
N SER A 308 15.06 4.96 -20.02
CA SER A 308 14.76 5.74 -21.21
C SER A 308 14.43 7.19 -20.86
N GLU A 309 14.33 8.07 -21.86
CA GLU A 309 13.97 9.47 -21.62
C GLU A 309 12.57 9.62 -21.00
N ASP A 310 11.60 8.85 -21.51
CA ASP A 310 10.21 8.84 -20.98
C ASP A 310 10.15 8.32 -19.54
N GLU A 311 10.88 7.23 -19.25
CA GLU A 311 10.96 6.68 -17.89
C GLU A 311 11.61 7.67 -16.91
N ALA A 312 12.67 8.34 -17.32
CA ALA A 312 13.34 9.33 -16.49
C ALA A 312 12.48 10.57 -16.25
N GLN A 313 11.75 11.02 -17.26
CA GLN A 313 10.79 12.11 -17.09
C GLN A 313 9.66 11.71 -16.11
N ALA A 314 9.16 10.48 -16.20
CA ALA A 314 8.16 9.98 -15.27
C ALA A 314 8.71 9.89 -13.83
N ILE A 315 9.96 9.43 -13.66
CA ILE A 315 10.63 9.42 -12.35
C ILE A 315 10.72 10.84 -11.79
N GLU A 316 11.23 11.79 -12.54
CA GLU A 316 11.36 13.19 -12.09
C GLU A 316 10.00 13.81 -11.72
N GLN A 317 8.99 13.54 -12.56
CA GLN A 317 7.65 14.08 -12.36
C GLN A 317 6.94 13.48 -11.14
N PHE A 318 7.03 12.16 -10.90
CA PHE A 318 6.17 11.46 -9.95
C PHE A 318 6.90 10.92 -8.73
N ILE A 319 8.24 10.79 -8.74
CA ILE A 319 9.02 10.31 -7.60
C ILE A 319 9.70 11.53 -6.93
N PRO A 320 9.50 11.74 -5.63
CA PRO A 320 10.23 12.80 -4.94
C PRO A 320 11.72 12.47 -4.86
N TRP A 321 12.57 13.50 -4.95
CA TRP A 321 14.01 13.32 -4.77
C TRP A 321 14.28 12.52 -3.49
N THR A 322 15.00 11.41 -3.61
CA THR A 322 15.25 10.48 -2.52
C THR A 322 16.70 9.99 -2.59
N ARG A 323 17.40 9.93 -1.46
CA ARG A 323 18.77 9.41 -1.39
C ARG A 323 18.94 8.51 -0.16
N ILE A 324 19.86 7.56 -0.26
CA ILE A 324 20.35 6.84 0.91
C ILE A 324 21.22 7.81 1.72
N VAL A 325 21.01 7.83 3.04
CA VAL A 325 21.80 8.67 3.95
C VAL A 325 23.21 8.11 4.05
N ALA A 326 24.18 8.82 3.47
CA ALA A 326 25.59 8.43 3.43
C ALA A 326 26.46 9.66 3.18
N GLU A 327 27.75 9.57 3.51
CA GLU A 327 28.75 10.58 3.14
C GLU A 327 29.01 10.51 1.63
N ARG A 328 28.40 11.43 0.86
CA ARG A 328 28.56 11.50 -0.60
C ARG A 328 28.14 12.84 -1.16
N PHE A 329 28.66 13.15 -2.34
CA PHE A 329 28.06 14.18 -3.19
C PHE A 329 26.90 13.63 -3.99
N THR A 330 25.90 14.47 -4.26
CA THR A 330 24.73 14.17 -5.08
C THR A 330 24.24 15.41 -5.79
N VAL A 331 23.27 15.27 -6.68
CA VAL A 331 22.63 16.38 -7.37
C VAL A 331 21.25 16.65 -6.76
N TYR A 332 21.02 17.89 -6.34
CA TYR A 332 19.72 18.38 -5.89
C TYR A 332 19.30 19.58 -6.73
N ARG A 333 18.19 19.47 -7.48
CA ARG A 333 17.68 20.51 -8.39
C ARG A 333 18.79 21.07 -9.32
N GLY A 334 19.55 20.18 -9.94
CA GLY A 334 20.62 20.54 -10.89
C GLY A 334 21.93 21.04 -10.24
N ARG A 335 22.03 21.10 -8.92
CA ARG A 335 23.23 21.55 -8.20
C ARG A 335 23.90 20.39 -7.48
N ARG A 336 25.21 20.27 -7.63
CA ARG A 336 26.02 19.34 -6.83
C ARG A 336 26.09 19.83 -5.39
N VAL A 337 25.69 18.97 -4.45
CA VAL A 337 25.68 19.25 -3.01
C VAL A 337 26.38 18.13 -2.26
N ASP A 338 27.01 18.44 -1.14
CA ASP A 338 27.42 17.45 -0.14
C ASP A 338 26.19 17.04 0.65
N LEU A 339 25.81 15.77 0.60
CA LEU A 339 24.51 15.29 1.05
C LEU A 339 24.26 15.60 2.54
N LEU A 340 25.17 15.20 3.42
CA LEU A 340 24.94 15.32 4.87
C LEU A 340 24.84 16.77 5.34
N PRO A 341 25.80 17.66 5.03
CA PRO A 341 25.67 19.08 5.38
C PRO A 341 24.43 19.73 4.76
N TRP A 342 24.08 19.33 3.53
CA TRP A 342 22.92 19.89 2.84
C TRP A 342 21.61 19.55 3.55
N ILE A 343 21.37 18.27 3.85
CA ILE A 343 20.12 17.84 4.52
C ILE A 343 20.07 18.32 5.97
N ALA A 344 21.22 18.45 6.65
CA ALA A 344 21.29 19.00 8.01
C ALA A 344 20.82 20.46 8.05
N GLN A 345 21.26 21.29 7.09
CA GLN A 345 20.90 22.70 7.01
C GLN A 345 19.48 22.96 6.49
N ASN A 346 18.89 21.99 5.77
CA ASN A 346 17.61 22.15 5.09
C ASN A 346 16.52 21.20 5.61
N ARG A 347 16.56 20.84 6.91
CA ARG A 347 15.69 19.84 7.53
C ARG A 347 14.21 19.96 7.18
N GLU A 348 13.69 21.19 7.09
CA GLU A 348 12.27 21.45 6.81
C GLU A 348 11.79 20.96 5.43
N GLN A 349 12.75 20.69 4.53
CA GLN A 349 12.46 20.16 3.19
C GLN A 349 12.53 18.65 3.10
N PHE A 350 12.83 17.94 4.20
CA PHE A 350 13.15 16.52 4.17
C PHE A 350 12.46 15.69 5.25
N VAL A 351 12.35 14.41 4.93
CA VAL A 351 11.88 13.33 5.81
C VAL A 351 12.94 12.24 5.85
N LEU A 352 13.27 11.73 7.03
CA LEU A 352 14.06 10.51 7.18
C LEU A 352 13.12 9.31 7.35
N LYS A 353 13.41 8.22 6.65
CA LYS A 353 12.64 6.98 6.71
C LYS A 353 13.58 5.78 6.82
N PRO A 354 13.44 4.90 7.83
CA PRO A 354 14.12 3.61 7.81
C PRO A 354 13.76 2.82 6.56
N ALA A 355 14.72 2.06 6.02
CA ALA A 355 14.53 1.38 4.73
C ALA A 355 13.46 0.30 4.74
N ASP A 356 13.24 -0.38 5.88
CA ASP A 356 12.39 -1.57 5.99
C ASP A 356 11.45 -1.52 7.22
N GLU A 357 10.84 -0.38 7.48
CA GLU A 357 9.81 -0.24 8.54
C GLU A 357 8.46 0.11 7.95
N TYR A 358 7.38 -0.26 8.64
CA TYR A 358 6.01 -0.02 8.24
C TYR A 358 5.24 0.81 9.29
N GLY A 359 4.05 1.27 8.93
CA GLY A 359 3.17 1.99 9.86
C GLY A 359 3.71 3.32 10.36
N GLY A 360 4.67 3.92 9.67
CA GLY A 360 5.26 5.21 10.06
C GLY A 360 6.31 5.13 11.17
N LYS A 361 6.68 3.93 11.61
CA LYS A 361 7.68 3.73 12.66
C LYS A 361 9.05 4.25 12.23
N GLY A 362 9.70 5.01 13.09
CA GLY A 362 11.02 5.58 12.84
C GLY A 362 11.07 6.71 11.80
N ILE A 363 9.94 7.19 11.28
CA ILE A 363 9.89 8.35 10.38
C ILE A 363 10.15 9.62 11.19
N VAL A 364 11.07 10.46 10.70
CA VAL A 364 11.35 11.78 11.27
C VAL A 364 11.01 12.85 10.24
N LEU A 365 10.01 13.66 10.53
CA LEU A 365 9.58 14.79 9.71
C LEU A 365 10.40 16.02 10.09
N GLY A 366 11.32 16.48 9.23
CA GLY A 366 12.27 17.52 9.58
C GLY A 366 11.66 18.86 10.00
N TRP A 367 10.42 19.14 9.58
CA TRP A 367 9.68 20.36 9.98
C TRP A 367 8.94 20.26 11.32
N THR A 368 8.91 19.08 11.96
CA THR A 368 8.24 18.87 13.25
C THR A 368 9.19 18.72 14.43
N VAL A 369 10.50 18.67 14.16
CA VAL A 369 11.56 18.45 15.16
C VAL A 369 12.50 19.64 15.23
N THR A 370 13.23 19.77 16.33
CA THR A 370 14.28 20.77 16.50
C THR A 370 15.52 20.43 15.66
N GLN A 371 16.46 21.38 15.50
CA GLN A 371 17.71 21.14 14.79
C GLN A 371 18.56 20.05 15.45
N ASP A 372 18.58 20.02 16.78
CA ASP A 372 19.38 19.03 17.54
C ASP A 372 18.80 17.62 17.40
N GLU A 373 17.47 17.48 17.49
CA GLU A 373 16.78 16.19 17.23
C GLU A 373 17.00 15.70 15.81
N TRP A 374 16.96 16.60 14.81
CA TRP A 374 17.25 16.26 13.43
C TRP A 374 18.69 15.78 13.24
N ASN A 375 19.67 16.47 13.85
CA ASN A 375 21.09 16.10 13.78
C ASN A 375 21.34 14.73 14.46
N GLN A 376 20.67 14.46 15.58
CA GLN A 376 20.70 13.15 16.23
C GLN A 376 20.11 12.05 15.33
N ALA A 377 18.97 12.32 14.68
CA ALA A 377 18.36 11.40 13.73
C ALA A 377 19.26 11.12 12.51
N LEU A 378 19.94 12.14 11.98
CA LEU A 378 20.92 11.97 10.89
C LEU A 378 22.12 11.11 11.33
N SER A 379 22.62 11.33 12.54
CA SER A 379 23.72 10.52 13.08
C SER A 379 23.32 9.05 13.26
N ALA A 380 22.10 8.80 13.70
CA ALA A 380 21.54 7.44 13.80
C ALA A 380 21.33 6.81 12.40
N ALA A 381 20.91 7.60 11.41
CA ALA A 381 20.68 7.17 10.05
C ALA A 381 21.94 6.68 9.31
N LEU A 382 23.12 7.10 9.73
CA LEU A 382 24.40 6.61 9.20
C LEU A 382 24.74 5.17 9.65
N ASN A 383 24.12 4.70 10.73
CA ASN A 383 24.37 3.38 11.31
C ASN A 383 23.33 2.32 10.93
N ALA A 384 22.29 2.68 10.19
CA ALA A 384 21.24 1.77 9.74
C ALA A 384 20.72 2.19 8.36
N PRO A 385 20.28 1.24 7.51
CA PRO A 385 19.72 1.57 6.20
C PRO A 385 18.57 2.58 6.32
N THR A 386 18.82 3.82 5.93
CA THR A 386 17.87 4.95 6.04
C THR A 386 17.90 5.78 4.77
N ILE A 387 16.75 6.24 4.33
CA ILE A 387 16.65 7.20 3.21
C ILE A 387 16.27 8.58 3.73
N VAL A 388 16.75 9.59 3.02
CA VAL A 388 16.21 10.95 3.07
C VAL A 388 15.35 11.19 1.83
N GLN A 389 14.13 11.67 2.01
CA GLN A 389 13.20 11.96 0.92
C GLN A 389 12.72 13.40 1.01
N GLN A 390 12.61 14.06 -0.14
CA GLN A 390 12.08 15.42 -0.22
C GLN A 390 10.64 15.45 0.29
N ARG A 391 10.32 16.48 1.09
CA ARG A 391 8.95 16.80 1.51
C ARG A 391 8.07 17.05 0.30
N VAL A 392 6.87 16.49 0.31
CA VAL A 392 5.86 16.65 -0.72
C VAL A 392 4.67 17.45 -0.18
N THR A 393 3.87 18.02 -1.09
CA THR A 393 2.63 18.68 -0.73
C THR A 393 1.60 17.64 -0.28
N VAL A 394 1.10 17.78 0.95
CA VAL A 394 0.05 16.93 1.49
C VAL A 394 -1.29 17.65 1.32
N PRO A 395 -2.25 17.08 0.56
CA PRO A 395 -3.56 17.68 0.40
C PRO A 395 -4.33 17.66 1.72
N ASN A 396 -5.15 18.69 1.91
CA ASN A 396 -6.05 18.84 3.05
C ASN A 396 -7.46 19.17 2.55
N GLU A 397 -8.48 18.50 3.09
CA GLU A 397 -9.88 18.71 2.74
C GLU A 397 -10.78 18.61 3.96
N PRO A 398 -11.89 19.39 4.03
CA PRO A 398 -12.92 19.19 5.02
C PRO A 398 -13.70 17.88 4.74
N TYR A 399 -13.80 17.04 5.75
CA TYR A 399 -14.61 15.82 5.74
C TYR A 399 -15.73 15.88 6.76
N PRO A 400 -16.97 15.50 6.37
CA PRO A 400 -18.10 15.47 7.27
C PRO A 400 -18.01 14.28 8.22
N SER A 401 -18.19 14.55 9.49
CA SER A 401 -18.38 13.55 10.56
C SER A 401 -19.62 13.93 11.35
N PHE A 402 -20.32 12.95 11.92
CA PHE A 402 -21.44 13.21 12.82
C PHE A 402 -20.95 13.05 14.26
N THR A 403 -20.89 14.16 14.99
CA THR A 403 -20.36 14.20 16.36
C THR A 403 -21.22 15.13 17.19
N ASP A 404 -21.52 14.75 18.43
CA ASP A 404 -22.31 15.54 19.39
C ASP A 404 -23.69 15.97 18.86
N GLY A 405 -24.29 15.13 18.00
CA GLY A 405 -25.63 15.37 17.45
C GLY A 405 -25.69 16.27 16.21
N HIS A 406 -24.53 16.71 15.69
CA HIS A 406 -24.46 17.64 14.55
C HIS A 406 -23.42 17.20 13.51
N VAL A 407 -23.59 17.65 12.27
CA VAL A 407 -22.58 17.52 11.21
C VAL A 407 -21.43 18.48 11.51
N GLN A 408 -20.23 17.94 11.56
CA GLN A 408 -18.99 18.74 11.66
C GLN A 408 -18.11 18.47 10.45
N LEU A 409 -17.68 19.55 9.79
CA LEU A 409 -16.67 19.51 8.73
C LEU A 409 -15.30 19.68 9.39
N ILE A 410 -14.52 18.61 9.39
CA ILE A 410 -13.18 18.59 10.02
C ILE A 410 -12.13 18.49 8.92
N ASP A 411 -11.20 19.44 8.91
CA ASP A 411 -10.06 19.41 7.99
C ASP A 411 -9.18 18.18 8.25
N ARG A 412 -8.93 17.41 7.20
CA ARG A 412 -8.11 16.22 7.26
C ARG A 412 -7.07 16.21 6.15
N MET A 413 -5.84 15.95 6.53
CA MET A 413 -4.81 15.54 5.58
C MET A 413 -5.18 14.18 5.00
N LEU A 414 -4.89 13.98 3.71
CA LEU A 414 -5.23 12.75 3.03
C LEU A 414 -4.16 12.32 2.05
N ASP A 415 -4.08 11.03 1.85
CA ASP A 415 -3.32 10.41 0.77
C ASP A 415 -4.23 9.83 -0.32
N THR A 416 -3.62 9.28 -1.34
CA THR A 416 -4.32 8.64 -2.46
C THR A 416 -3.49 7.45 -2.89
N ASN A 417 -3.93 6.24 -2.55
CA ASN A 417 -3.12 5.03 -2.61
C ASN A 417 -3.69 4.03 -3.62
N PRO A 418 -3.37 4.19 -4.93
CA PRO A 418 -3.81 3.24 -5.94
C PRO A 418 -3.19 1.87 -5.73
N TYR A 419 -4.01 0.82 -5.86
CA TYR A 419 -3.51 -0.53 -5.97
C TYR A 419 -3.01 -0.80 -7.38
N VAL A 420 -1.86 -1.47 -7.46
CA VAL A 420 -1.17 -1.80 -8.70
C VAL A 420 -1.18 -3.31 -8.88
N TRP A 421 -1.59 -3.74 -10.06
CA TRP A 421 -1.76 -5.14 -10.40
C TRP A 421 -0.73 -5.55 -11.44
N HIS A 422 -0.10 -6.69 -11.20
CA HIS A 422 0.96 -7.26 -12.05
C HIS A 422 2.16 -6.34 -12.30
N GLY A 423 2.28 -5.21 -11.59
CA GLY A 423 3.27 -4.18 -11.87
C GLY A 423 3.01 -3.39 -13.16
N GLU A 424 1.78 -3.39 -13.67
CA GLU A 424 1.45 -2.84 -14.99
C GLU A 424 0.39 -1.73 -14.92
N TYR A 425 -0.69 -1.93 -14.18
CA TYR A 425 -1.82 -1.01 -14.17
C TYR A 425 -2.40 -0.76 -12.79
N ALA A 426 -3.07 0.38 -12.61
CA ALA A 426 -3.80 0.70 -11.39
C ALA A 426 -5.30 0.52 -11.58
N SER A 427 -5.93 -0.14 -10.59
CA SER A 427 -7.37 -0.16 -10.39
C SER A 427 -7.61 -0.27 -8.88
N SER A 428 -8.72 0.30 -8.40
CA SER A 428 -8.94 0.49 -6.98
C SER A 428 -8.01 1.53 -6.34
N CYS A 429 -8.47 2.17 -5.29
CA CYS A 429 -7.69 3.19 -4.59
C CYS A 429 -8.19 3.34 -3.16
N LEU A 430 -7.29 3.23 -2.21
CA LEU A 430 -7.55 3.50 -0.80
C LEU A 430 -7.16 4.94 -0.48
N THR A 431 -7.95 5.62 0.35
CA THR A 431 -7.61 6.92 0.93
C THR A 431 -7.54 6.80 2.45
N ARG A 432 -6.44 7.25 3.04
CA ARG A 432 -6.31 7.41 4.48
C ARG A 432 -6.44 8.90 4.81
N LEU A 433 -7.07 9.17 5.93
CA LEU A 433 -7.37 10.51 6.43
C LEU A 433 -6.80 10.66 7.84
N SER A 434 -6.21 11.81 8.15
CA SER A 434 -5.67 12.09 9.48
C SER A 434 -5.77 13.56 9.83
N THR A 435 -5.94 13.85 11.12
CA THR A 435 -5.77 15.19 11.69
C THR A 435 -4.34 15.46 12.15
N ALA A 436 -3.49 14.43 12.20
CA ALA A 436 -2.07 14.51 12.58
C ALA A 436 -1.14 14.57 11.37
N ALA A 437 0.02 15.17 11.53
CA ALA A 437 1.01 15.35 10.46
C ALA A 437 1.50 14.04 9.83
N LEU A 438 1.45 12.92 10.55
CA LEU A 438 1.76 11.60 10.03
C LEU A 438 0.45 10.87 9.71
N LEU A 439 0.22 10.58 8.40
CA LEU A 439 -0.93 9.83 7.92
C LEU A 439 -0.78 8.34 8.25
N ASN A 440 -1.26 7.97 9.44
CA ASN A 440 -1.28 6.60 9.89
C ASN A 440 -2.64 6.26 10.52
N VAL A 441 -3.33 5.26 9.99
CA VAL A 441 -4.61 4.76 10.55
C VAL A 441 -4.42 4.16 11.94
N THR A 442 -3.23 3.66 12.25
CA THR A 442 -2.88 3.06 13.54
C THR A 442 -2.66 4.09 14.64
N ALA A 443 -2.27 5.32 14.30
CA ALA A 443 -2.20 6.43 15.24
C ALA A 443 -3.60 7.02 15.48
N GLY A 444 -3.94 7.36 16.71
CA GLY A 444 -5.25 7.90 17.08
C GLY A 444 -5.72 9.03 16.16
N GLY A 445 -6.98 8.99 15.69
CA GLY A 445 -7.57 9.99 14.80
C GLY A 445 -7.50 9.69 13.30
N GLY A 446 -6.86 8.60 12.88
CA GLY A 446 -6.85 8.15 11.49
C GLY A 446 -8.18 7.51 11.07
N SER A 447 -8.58 7.72 9.82
CA SER A 447 -9.75 7.12 9.17
C SER A 447 -9.37 6.62 7.79
N THR A 448 -10.09 5.62 7.30
CA THR A 448 -9.98 5.15 5.92
C THR A 448 -11.27 5.50 5.19
N ALA A 449 -11.18 5.94 3.95
CA ALA A 449 -12.34 6.14 3.10
C ALA A 449 -12.11 5.47 1.73
N PRO A 450 -13.13 4.85 1.13
CA PRO A 450 -13.04 4.36 -0.23
C PRO A 450 -12.98 5.52 -1.22
N THR A 451 -12.38 5.28 -2.38
CA THR A 451 -12.34 6.26 -3.48
C THR A 451 -13.41 5.92 -4.51
N PHE A 452 -14.20 6.91 -4.90
CA PHE A 452 -15.21 6.80 -5.94
C PHE A 452 -14.93 7.75 -7.10
N VAL A 453 -15.20 7.29 -8.31
CA VAL A 453 -15.20 8.15 -9.49
C VAL A 453 -16.60 8.70 -9.69
N ILE A 454 -16.70 10.01 -9.91
CA ILE A 454 -17.96 10.71 -10.06
C ILE A 454 -18.05 11.44 -11.42
N GLU A 455 -19.27 11.54 -11.94
CA GLU A 455 -19.61 12.29 -13.15
C GLU A 455 -20.98 12.95 -12.97
N GLU A 456 -21.13 14.24 -13.36
CA GLU A 456 -22.42 14.92 -13.30
C GLU A 456 -23.37 14.34 -14.36
N ARG A 457 -24.63 14.09 -13.97
CA ARG A 457 -25.69 13.52 -14.84
C ARG A 457 -26.25 14.55 -15.82
#